data_1a83c2dc40b63d9bc1be98b880f1f28c
#
_entry.id   1a83c2dc40b63d9bc1be98b880f1f28c
#
_cell.length_a   1.000
_cell.length_b   1.000
_cell.length_c   1.000
_cell.angle_alpha   90.00
_cell.angle_beta   90.00
_cell.angle_gamma   90.00
#
_symmetry.space_group_name_H-M   'P 1'
#
loop_
_entity.id
_entity.type
_entity.pdbx_description
1 polymer ?
#
loop_
_entity_poly.entity_id
_entity_poly.type
_entity_poly.pdbx_seq_one_letter_code
_entity_poly.pdbx_strand_id
1 'polypeptide(L)'
;MNTITTTHFNFPNQKSVYRGKVREVYNINDDLLVMIATDRLSAFDVVMPKGIPYKGQILNQIATKFMHLTQDIVPNWLIATPDANVAVGYLCQPFKVEMVIRGYLSGHAAREYALGKRTICGVTMVEGLKENDKFPTPIITPTTKADNGSHDEDISREAILANKIVSEEDYLVLEKYTRDLYQRGTEIAASSGLILVDTKYEFGKTKEGKIVLIDEIHTPDSSRYFYADGYQERQDTGEEQKQLSKEFVRRWLIENGFQGKEGQQIPNMTDEYIDAVSERYIELYENIVGEKFIKADISNINERIEKNVLAFLNKQ
;
A
#
# COMPACT_ATOMS: atom_id res chain seq x y z
N MET A 1 5.88 23.81 0.77
CA MET A 1 6.08 23.21 -0.59
C MET A 1 4.74 22.93 -1.24
N ASN A 2 4.67 22.93 -2.59
CA ASN A 2 3.42 22.58 -3.28
C ASN A 2 3.15 21.09 -3.18
N THR A 3 1.86 20.74 -3.05
CA THR A 3 1.38 19.36 -2.96
C THR A 3 0.16 19.18 -3.85
N ILE A 4 -0.03 17.96 -4.38
CA ILE A 4 -1.25 17.59 -5.09
C ILE A 4 -2.17 16.79 -4.16
N THR A 5 -3.29 17.40 -3.78
CA THR A 5 -4.28 16.75 -2.91
C THR A 5 -5.59 16.47 -3.62
N THR A 6 -5.84 17.11 -4.75
CA THR A 6 -7.06 16.95 -5.56
C THR A 6 -6.74 17.20 -7.02
N THR A 7 -7.38 16.49 -7.92
CA THR A 7 -7.26 16.70 -9.37
C THR A 7 -8.63 16.97 -9.99
N HIS A 8 -8.64 17.75 -11.08
CA HIS A 8 -9.84 18.13 -11.82
C HIS A 8 -9.58 18.03 -13.33
N PHE A 9 -9.00 16.91 -13.77
CA PHE A 9 -8.69 16.69 -15.17
C PHE A 9 -9.93 16.25 -15.96
N ASN A 10 -9.91 16.56 -17.22
CA ASN A 10 -10.90 16.11 -18.20
C ASN A 10 -10.19 15.47 -19.39
N PHE A 11 -9.87 14.19 -19.24
CA PHE A 11 -9.15 13.45 -20.26
C PHE A 11 -10.07 13.02 -21.42
N PRO A 12 -9.53 12.88 -22.66
CA PRO A 12 -10.27 12.32 -23.77
C PRO A 12 -10.85 10.94 -23.42
N ASN A 13 -12.12 10.73 -23.78
CA ASN A 13 -12.87 9.49 -23.52
C ASN A 13 -13.02 9.11 -22.04
N GLN A 14 -12.83 10.04 -21.12
CA GLN A 14 -13.07 9.82 -19.70
C GLN A 14 -14.54 9.48 -19.44
N LYS A 15 -14.78 8.38 -18.72
CA LYS A 15 -16.11 7.89 -18.33
C LYS A 15 -16.47 8.29 -16.91
N SER A 16 -15.51 8.15 -16.00
CA SER A 16 -15.71 8.44 -14.58
C SER A 16 -14.40 8.78 -13.90
N VAL A 17 -14.51 9.31 -12.69
CA VAL A 17 -13.39 9.46 -11.77
C VAL A 17 -13.79 8.97 -10.38
N TYR A 18 -12.95 8.13 -9.80
CA TYR A 18 -13.05 7.69 -8.40
C TYR A 18 -11.98 8.41 -7.58
N ARG A 19 -12.39 8.99 -6.45
CA ARG A 19 -11.49 9.67 -5.51
C ARG A 19 -11.35 8.84 -4.26
N GLY A 20 -10.25 8.10 -4.17
CA GLY A 20 -9.88 7.33 -2.98
C GLY A 20 -9.18 8.18 -1.91
N LYS A 21 -8.77 7.54 -0.81
CA LYS A 21 -8.09 8.21 0.32
C LYS A 21 -6.77 8.88 -0.09
N VAL A 22 -6.01 8.27 -1.01
CA VAL A 22 -4.68 8.74 -1.43
C VAL A 22 -4.47 8.74 -2.95
N ARG A 23 -5.38 8.20 -3.72
CA ARG A 23 -5.32 8.11 -5.19
C ARG A 23 -6.59 8.64 -5.82
N GLU A 24 -6.45 9.14 -7.05
CA GLU A 24 -7.57 9.47 -7.92
C GLU A 24 -7.46 8.64 -9.20
N VAL A 25 -8.53 7.97 -9.57
CA VAL A 25 -8.55 6.97 -10.64
C VAL A 25 -9.53 7.40 -11.70
N TYR A 26 -9.03 7.68 -12.89
CA TYR A 26 -9.80 8.08 -14.06
C TYR A 26 -10.00 6.86 -14.96
N ASN A 27 -11.26 6.51 -15.21
CA ASN A 27 -11.63 5.48 -16.18
C ASN A 27 -11.66 6.08 -17.59
N ILE A 28 -10.85 5.52 -18.48
CA ILE A 28 -10.76 5.95 -19.87
C ILE A 28 -11.32 4.86 -20.77
N ASN A 29 -12.43 5.17 -21.43
CA ASN A 29 -13.06 4.32 -22.44
C ASN A 29 -13.48 2.93 -21.96
N ASP A 30 -13.65 2.72 -20.65
CA ASP A 30 -13.91 1.42 -20.01
C ASP A 30 -12.85 0.35 -20.33
N ASP A 31 -11.63 0.78 -20.62
CA ASP A 31 -10.50 -0.06 -20.98
C ASP A 31 -9.27 0.20 -20.12
N LEU A 32 -8.98 1.47 -19.89
CA LEU A 32 -7.80 1.92 -19.17
C LEU A 32 -8.18 2.66 -17.89
N LEU A 33 -7.32 2.52 -16.90
CA LEU A 33 -7.29 3.39 -15.73
C LEU A 33 -6.06 4.28 -15.77
N VAL A 34 -6.26 5.58 -15.56
CA VAL A 34 -5.21 6.54 -15.22
C VAL A 34 -5.28 6.76 -13.72
N MET A 35 -4.34 6.22 -12.98
CA MET A 35 -4.27 6.31 -11.52
C MET A 35 -3.23 7.35 -11.12
N ILE A 36 -3.67 8.38 -10.38
CA ILE A 36 -2.84 9.48 -9.90
C ILE A 36 -2.62 9.32 -8.42
N ALA A 37 -1.39 9.05 -8.03
CA ALA A 37 -0.99 9.04 -6.63
C ALA A 37 -0.84 10.50 -6.15
N THR A 38 -1.70 10.88 -5.20
CA THR A 38 -1.71 12.21 -4.61
C THR A 38 -0.78 12.29 -3.40
N ASP A 39 -0.50 13.49 -2.95
CA ASP A 39 0.28 13.75 -1.74
C ASP A 39 -0.55 13.65 -0.45
N ARG A 40 -1.83 13.23 -0.55
CA ARG A 40 -2.66 12.99 0.62
C ARG A 40 -2.06 11.91 1.50
N LEU A 41 -2.10 12.15 2.81
CA LEU A 41 -1.76 11.17 3.83
C LEU A 41 -3.05 10.69 4.51
N SER A 42 -3.24 9.39 4.62
CA SER A 42 -4.36 8.79 5.35
C SER A 42 -3.83 7.92 6.49
N ALA A 43 -4.33 8.15 7.71
CA ALA A 43 -4.05 7.33 8.87
C ALA A 43 -5.34 7.12 9.68
N PHE A 44 -5.56 5.93 10.23
CA PHE A 44 -6.79 5.57 10.94
C PHE A 44 -8.06 5.81 10.10
N ASP A 45 -7.99 5.52 8.80
CA ASP A 45 -9.03 5.77 7.80
C ASP A 45 -9.44 7.24 7.59
N VAL A 46 -8.72 8.17 8.20
CA VAL A 46 -8.93 9.61 8.06
C VAL A 46 -7.85 10.22 7.16
N VAL A 47 -8.28 11.03 6.19
CA VAL A 47 -7.35 11.80 5.35
C VAL A 47 -6.90 13.04 6.12
N MET A 48 -5.59 13.23 6.24
CA MET A 48 -5.00 14.37 6.93
C MET A 48 -5.22 15.66 6.14
N PRO A 49 -5.33 16.82 6.84
CA PRO A 49 -5.69 18.09 6.20
C PRO A 49 -4.62 18.67 5.27
N LYS A 50 -3.37 18.26 5.45
CA LYS A 50 -2.24 18.71 4.63
C LYS A 50 -1.62 17.54 3.86
N GLY A 51 -1.21 17.79 2.62
CA GLY A 51 -0.46 16.84 1.82
C GLY A 51 1.01 16.79 2.23
N ILE A 52 1.67 15.67 1.95
CA ILE A 52 3.10 15.45 2.18
C ILE A 52 3.83 15.61 0.83
N PRO A 53 4.71 16.61 0.68
CA PRO A 53 5.42 16.83 -0.58
C PRO A 53 6.12 15.58 -1.08
N TYR A 54 6.01 15.32 -2.38
CA TYR A 54 6.60 14.17 -3.09
C TYR A 54 6.03 12.79 -2.73
N LYS A 55 5.10 12.67 -1.75
CA LYS A 55 4.58 11.37 -1.33
C LYS A 55 3.97 10.59 -2.51
N GLY A 56 3.16 11.25 -3.34
CA GLY A 56 2.56 10.62 -4.52
C GLY A 56 3.59 10.10 -5.51
N GLN A 57 4.65 10.87 -5.76
CA GLN A 57 5.76 10.44 -6.63
C GLN A 57 6.46 9.19 -6.07
N ILE A 58 6.74 9.19 -4.78
CA ILE A 58 7.43 8.10 -4.09
C ILE A 58 6.61 6.81 -4.18
N LEU A 59 5.33 6.87 -3.82
CA LEU A 59 4.45 5.69 -3.84
C LEU A 59 4.33 5.12 -5.26
N ASN A 60 4.10 5.99 -6.26
CA ASN A 60 3.97 5.55 -7.65
C ASN A 60 5.24 4.90 -8.18
N GLN A 61 6.41 5.48 -7.92
CA GLN A 61 7.69 4.95 -8.40
C GLN A 61 8.08 3.64 -7.70
N ILE A 62 7.85 3.51 -6.39
CA ILE A 62 8.07 2.24 -5.67
C ILE A 62 7.15 1.15 -6.26
N ALA A 63 5.85 1.41 -6.37
CA ALA A 63 4.90 0.45 -6.92
C ALA A 63 5.31 0.01 -8.34
N THR A 64 5.64 0.96 -9.20
CA THR A 64 6.12 0.70 -10.57
C THR A 64 7.36 -0.19 -10.59
N LYS A 65 8.36 0.14 -9.79
CA LYS A 65 9.61 -0.65 -9.69
C LYS A 65 9.32 -2.10 -9.32
N PHE A 66 8.50 -2.32 -8.28
CA PHE A 66 8.17 -3.67 -7.83
C PHE A 66 7.25 -4.41 -8.81
N MET A 67 6.32 -3.75 -9.49
CA MET A 67 5.53 -4.37 -10.55
C MET A 67 6.42 -4.92 -11.67
N HIS A 68 7.47 -4.18 -12.06
CA HIS A 68 8.45 -4.68 -13.04
C HIS A 68 9.31 -5.82 -12.49
N LEU A 69 9.74 -5.77 -11.21
CA LEU A 69 10.57 -6.80 -10.58
C LEU A 69 9.83 -8.11 -10.27
N THR A 70 8.50 -8.11 -10.37
CA THR A 70 7.66 -9.28 -10.07
C THR A 70 6.81 -9.75 -11.25
N GLN A 71 6.88 -9.10 -12.41
CA GLN A 71 6.05 -9.42 -13.58
C GLN A 71 6.32 -10.80 -14.18
N ASP A 72 7.49 -11.38 -13.91
CA ASP A 72 7.89 -12.71 -14.32
C ASP A 72 7.20 -13.82 -13.51
N ILE A 73 6.70 -13.51 -12.31
CA ILE A 73 6.03 -14.46 -11.40
C ILE A 73 4.54 -14.20 -11.27
N VAL A 74 4.10 -12.93 -11.24
CA VAL A 74 2.69 -12.54 -11.18
C VAL A 74 2.41 -11.43 -12.19
N PRO A 75 1.49 -11.63 -13.13
CA PRO A 75 1.10 -10.55 -14.05
C PRO A 75 0.45 -9.41 -13.30
N ASN A 76 0.60 -8.20 -13.80
CA ASN A 76 0.04 -7.01 -13.18
C ASN A 76 -0.70 -6.13 -14.19
N TRP A 77 -1.43 -5.13 -13.67
CA TRP A 77 -2.30 -4.25 -14.43
C TRP A 77 -1.55 -3.14 -15.18
N LEU A 78 -0.28 -2.85 -14.83
CA LEU A 78 0.48 -1.70 -15.30
C LEU A 78 0.83 -1.80 -16.78
N ILE A 79 0.58 -0.70 -17.52
CA ILE A 79 0.98 -0.52 -18.92
C ILE A 79 2.10 0.51 -19.03
N ALA A 80 1.95 1.67 -18.36
CA ALA A 80 2.89 2.79 -18.46
C ALA A 80 2.85 3.70 -17.22
N THR A 81 3.92 4.49 -17.08
CA THR A 81 4.05 5.54 -16.05
C THR A 81 4.42 6.85 -16.73
N PRO A 82 3.44 7.56 -17.34
CA PRO A 82 3.70 8.75 -18.12
C PRO A 82 4.21 9.94 -17.28
N ASP A 83 3.96 9.94 -15.98
CA ASP A 83 4.41 10.96 -15.03
C ASP A 83 4.87 10.32 -13.72
N ALA A 84 5.71 11.02 -12.95
CA ALA A 84 6.20 10.56 -11.66
C ALA A 84 5.07 10.20 -10.67
N ASN A 85 3.91 10.85 -10.79
CA ASN A 85 2.72 10.61 -9.96
C ASN A 85 1.70 9.65 -10.59
N VAL A 86 1.91 9.18 -11.84
CA VAL A 86 0.85 8.53 -12.62
C VAL A 86 1.24 7.15 -13.09
N ALA A 87 0.38 6.18 -12.81
CA ALA A 87 0.36 4.87 -13.44
C ALA A 87 -0.85 4.76 -14.36
N VAL A 88 -0.66 4.16 -15.54
CA VAL A 88 -1.73 3.81 -16.48
C VAL A 88 -1.71 2.30 -16.65
N GLY A 89 -2.88 1.70 -16.59
CA GLY A 89 -3.01 0.25 -16.72
C GLY A 89 -4.40 -0.19 -17.15
N TYR A 90 -4.59 -1.50 -17.24
CA TYR A 90 -5.86 -2.09 -17.63
C TYR A 90 -6.94 -1.84 -16.59
N LEU A 91 -8.16 -1.56 -17.05
CA LEU A 91 -9.35 -1.63 -16.20
C LEU A 91 -9.62 -3.10 -15.86
N CYS A 92 -9.41 -3.45 -14.60
CA CYS A 92 -9.67 -4.79 -14.09
C CYS A 92 -10.89 -4.77 -13.15
N GLN A 93 -11.60 -5.89 -13.06
CA GLN A 93 -12.63 -6.10 -12.05
C GLN A 93 -11.96 -6.52 -10.74
N PRO A 94 -11.95 -5.69 -9.68
CA PRO A 94 -11.31 -6.03 -8.43
C PRO A 94 -12.02 -7.19 -7.71
N PHE A 95 -11.26 -8.06 -7.08
CA PHE A 95 -11.79 -8.96 -6.06
C PHE A 95 -12.18 -8.15 -4.81
N LYS A 96 -13.24 -8.58 -4.13
CA LYS A 96 -13.76 -7.93 -2.92
C LYS A 96 -13.04 -8.39 -1.65
N VAL A 97 -11.77 -8.73 -1.79
CA VAL A 97 -10.86 -9.12 -0.71
C VAL A 97 -9.50 -8.49 -0.91
N GLU A 98 -8.86 -8.13 0.20
CA GLU A 98 -7.45 -7.74 0.25
C GLU A 98 -6.66 -8.90 0.84
N MET A 99 -5.58 -9.28 0.19
CA MET A 99 -4.73 -10.39 0.62
C MET A 99 -3.56 -9.84 1.46
N VAL A 100 -3.73 -9.86 2.77
CA VAL A 100 -2.67 -9.47 3.72
C VAL A 100 -1.84 -10.68 4.08
N ILE A 101 -0.51 -10.58 3.92
CA ILE A 101 0.44 -11.61 4.34
C ILE A 101 1.40 -11.06 5.38
N ARG A 102 1.67 -11.85 6.42
CA ARG A 102 2.48 -11.46 7.57
C ARG A 102 3.58 -12.47 7.83
N GLY A 103 4.83 -12.03 7.78
CA GLY A 103 5.97 -12.84 8.19
C GLY A 103 6.33 -12.66 9.67
N TYR A 104 5.77 -11.63 10.31
CA TYR A 104 6.08 -11.24 11.68
C TYR A 104 4.82 -10.85 12.43
N LEU A 105 4.81 -11.09 13.73
CA LEU A 105 3.73 -10.68 14.63
C LEU A 105 3.80 -9.17 14.89
N SER A 106 3.22 -8.37 14.02
CA SER A 106 3.29 -6.91 14.09
C SER A 106 1.95 -6.24 13.79
N GLY A 107 1.80 -4.98 14.18
CA GLY A 107 0.64 -4.16 13.89
C GLY A 107 -0.67 -4.76 14.40
N HIS A 108 -1.67 -4.96 13.52
CA HIS A 108 -2.99 -5.48 13.91
C HIS A 108 -2.89 -6.86 14.56
N ALA A 109 -2.14 -7.79 13.96
CA ALA A 109 -1.98 -9.14 14.52
C ALA A 109 -1.35 -9.13 15.92
N ALA A 110 -0.37 -8.25 16.17
CA ALA A 110 0.25 -8.11 17.49
C ALA A 110 -0.73 -7.56 18.53
N ARG A 111 -1.56 -6.57 18.16
CA ARG A 111 -2.61 -6.05 19.05
C ARG A 111 -3.62 -7.11 19.44
N GLU A 112 -4.11 -7.89 18.48
CA GLU A 112 -5.04 -8.99 18.72
C GLU A 112 -4.42 -10.09 19.59
N TYR A 113 -3.15 -10.40 19.35
CA TYR A 113 -2.40 -11.36 20.15
C TYR A 113 -2.21 -10.89 21.60
N ALA A 114 -1.89 -9.61 21.81
CA ALA A 114 -1.77 -8.99 23.12
C ALA A 114 -3.09 -9.01 23.91
N LEU A 115 -4.25 -8.96 23.21
CA LEU A 115 -5.58 -9.11 23.79
C LEU A 115 -5.93 -10.58 24.12
N GLY A 116 -5.00 -11.51 23.94
CA GLY A 116 -5.20 -12.94 24.24
C GLY A 116 -5.73 -13.76 23.07
N LYS A 117 -5.99 -13.18 21.91
CA LYS A 117 -6.39 -13.97 20.74
C LYS A 117 -5.22 -14.77 20.20
N ARG A 118 -5.50 -16.00 19.81
CA ARG A 118 -4.53 -16.94 19.20
C ARG A 118 -4.94 -17.37 17.79
N THR A 119 -6.01 -16.78 17.30
CA THR A 119 -6.50 -17.00 15.92
C THR A 119 -6.88 -15.69 15.31
N ILE A 120 -6.43 -15.45 14.07
CA ILE A 120 -6.76 -14.29 13.24
C ILE A 120 -7.12 -14.77 11.84
N CYS A 121 -8.25 -14.33 11.29
CA CYS A 121 -8.75 -14.74 9.96
C CYS A 121 -8.77 -16.29 9.78
N GLY A 122 -9.09 -17.05 10.83
CA GLY A 122 -9.08 -18.52 10.81
C GLY A 122 -7.69 -19.17 10.97
N VAL A 123 -6.60 -18.38 11.00
CA VAL A 123 -5.23 -18.90 11.14
C VAL A 123 -4.80 -18.87 12.59
N THR A 124 -4.34 -20.03 13.12
CA THR A 124 -3.80 -20.13 14.48
C THR A 124 -2.38 -19.57 14.54
N MET A 125 -2.15 -18.67 15.48
CA MET A 125 -0.83 -18.13 15.80
C MET A 125 -0.17 -18.96 16.91
N VAL A 126 1.13 -19.19 16.80
CA VAL A 126 1.93 -19.96 17.77
C VAL A 126 1.93 -19.26 19.12
N GLU A 127 1.88 -20.04 20.21
CA GLU A 127 1.99 -19.53 21.58
C GLU A 127 3.41 -19.02 21.90
N GLY A 128 3.51 -18.05 22.80
CA GLY A 128 4.75 -17.54 23.33
C GLY A 128 5.46 -16.50 22.46
N LEU A 129 4.85 -16.07 21.36
CA LEU A 129 5.40 -15.01 20.53
C LEU A 129 5.30 -13.66 21.25
N LYS A 130 6.33 -12.84 21.02
CA LYS A 130 6.38 -11.41 21.37
C LYS A 130 6.06 -10.57 20.14
N GLU A 131 5.68 -9.33 20.36
CA GLU A 131 5.52 -8.36 19.25
C GLU A 131 6.82 -8.30 18.41
N ASN A 132 6.65 -8.30 17.10
CA ASN A 132 7.70 -8.32 16.08
C ASN A 132 8.47 -9.64 15.95
N ASP A 133 8.11 -10.70 16.66
CA ASP A 133 8.68 -12.02 16.41
C ASP A 133 8.32 -12.53 15.02
N LYS A 134 9.25 -13.24 14.40
CA LYS A 134 9.04 -13.89 13.12
C LYS A 134 8.10 -15.09 13.27
N PHE A 135 7.09 -15.21 12.43
CA PHE A 135 6.29 -16.42 12.34
C PHE A 135 7.12 -17.58 11.75
N PRO A 136 6.92 -18.83 12.19
CA PRO A 136 7.58 -20.00 11.60
C PRO A 136 7.32 -20.11 10.09
N THR A 137 6.12 -19.74 9.65
CA THR A 137 5.71 -19.61 8.25
C THR A 137 4.85 -18.36 8.10
N PRO A 138 5.02 -17.56 7.04
CA PRO A 138 4.17 -16.41 6.81
C PRO A 138 2.70 -16.80 6.74
N ILE A 139 1.85 -16.06 7.44
CA ILE A 139 0.40 -16.29 7.52
C ILE A 139 -0.35 -15.32 6.62
N ILE A 140 -1.41 -15.80 5.96
CA ILE A 140 -2.31 -14.96 5.16
C ILE A 140 -3.55 -14.67 6.00
N THR A 141 -3.84 -13.38 6.17
CA THR A 141 -4.94 -12.86 6.99
C THR A 141 -5.77 -11.88 6.17
N PRO A 142 -6.70 -12.37 5.32
CA PRO A 142 -7.44 -11.52 4.41
C PRO A 142 -8.36 -10.55 5.14
N THR A 143 -8.67 -9.43 4.45
CA THR A 143 -9.76 -8.53 4.85
C THR A 143 -10.78 -8.42 3.73
N THR A 144 -12.02 -8.11 4.07
CA THR A 144 -13.01 -7.67 3.08
C THR A 144 -12.56 -6.33 2.51
N LYS A 145 -12.88 -6.08 1.25
CA LYS A 145 -12.79 -4.74 0.68
C LYS A 145 -14.16 -4.10 0.77
N ALA A 146 -14.32 -3.26 1.78
CA ALA A 146 -15.59 -2.59 2.05
C ALA A 146 -15.97 -1.61 0.94
N ASP A 147 -17.26 -1.48 0.69
CA ASP A 147 -17.78 -0.39 -0.14
C ASP A 147 -17.61 0.96 0.58
N ASN A 148 -17.63 2.06 -0.16
CA ASN A 148 -17.36 3.41 0.35
C ASN A 148 -18.09 3.71 1.67
N GLY A 149 -17.31 4.06 2.70
CA GLY A 149 -17.82 4.47 4.03
C GLY A 149 -17.85 3.39 5.10
N SER A 150 -17.51 2.16 4.77
CA SER A 150 -17.33 1.06 5.73
C SER A 150 -15.84 0.76 5.96
N HIS A 151 -15.52 0.09 7.06
CA HIS A 151 -14.16 -0.37 7.33
C HIS A 151 -13.94 -1.78 6.78
N ASP A 152 -12.70 -2.06 6.35
CA ASP A 152 -12.28 -3.40 6.00
C ASP A 152 -12.26 -4.28 7.25
N GLU A 153 -12.84 -5.48 7.16
CA GLU A 153 -12.97 -6.41 8.28
C GLU A 153 -12.16 -7.68 8.04
N ASP A 154 -11.57 -8.20 9.10
CA ASP A 154 -10.90 -9.51 9.08
C ASP A 154 -11.88 -10.58 8.62
N ILE A 155 -11.47 -11.41 7.67
CA ILE A 155 -12.29 -12.52 7.16
C ILE A 155 -11.42 -13.76 6.96
N SER A 156 -11.95 -14.95 7.32
CA SER A 156 -11.24 -16.19 7.06
C SER A 156 -11.44 -16.68 5.63
N ARG A 157 -10.52 -17.55 5.16
CA ARG A 157 -10.64 -18.26 3.89
C ARG A 157 -11.99 -18.98 3.80
N GLU A 158 -12.37 -19.70 4.85
CA GLU A 158 -13.59 -20.47 4.92
C GLU A 158 -14.82 -19.57 4.73
N ALA A 159 -14.82 -18.39 5.38
CA ALA A 159 -15.91 -17.42 5.25
C ALA A 159 -15.94 -16.78 3.86
N ILE A 160 -14.79 -16.49 3.24
CA ILE A 160 -14.72 -15.99 1.85
C ILE A 160 -15.39 -16.98 0.90
N LEU A 161 -15.06 -18.27 1.03
CA LEU A 161 -15.60 -19.33 0.17
C LEU A 161 -17.08 -19.60 0.45
N ALA A 162 -17.46 -19.72 1.73
CA ALA A 162 -18.84 -19.97 2.14
C ALA A 162 -19.80 -18.85 1.70
N ASN A 163 -19.36 -17.59 1.79
CA ASN A 163 -20.11 -16.41 1.37
C ASN A 163 -20.00 -16.14 -0.15
N LYS A 164 -19.26 -16.97 -0.91
CA LYS A 164 -19.06 -16.84 -2.35
C LYS A 164 -18.49 -15.45 -2.78
N ILE A 165 -17.66 -14.85 -1.92
CA ILE A 165 -17.01 -13.58 -2.22
C ILE A 165 -15.97 -13.78 -3.33
N VAL A 166 -15.25 -14.91 -3.26
CA VAL A 166 -14.31 -15.38 -4.29
C VAL A 166 -14.57 -16.87 -4.51
N SER A 167 -14.48 -17.37 -5.73
CA SER A 167 -14.54 -18.80 -6.02
C SER A 167 -13.32 -19.52 -5.41
N GLU A 168 -13.44 -20.82 -5.12
CA GLU A 168 -12.30 -21.59 -4.59
C GLU A 168 -11.12 -21.61 -5.59
N GLU A 169 -11.41 -21.78 -6.88
CA GLU A 169 -10.41 -21.75 -7.94
C GLU A 169 -9.64 -20.43 -7.94
N ASP A 170 -10.35 -19.31 -7.95
CA ASP A 170 -9.73 -17.98 -7.91
C ASP A 170 -8.94 -17.77 -6.61
N TYR A 171 -9.52 -18.16 -5.46
CA TYR A 171 -8.86 -17.97 -4.17
C TYR A 171 -7.50 -18.71 -4.09
N LEU A 172 -7.40 -19.91 -4.62
CA LEU A 172 -6.14 -20.65 -4.71
C LEU A 172 -5.08 -19.90 -5.54
N VAL A 173 -5.50 -19.22 -6.61
CA VAL A 173 -4.60 -18.37 -7.39
C VAL A 173 -4.17 -17.14 -6.58
N LEU A 174 -5.12 -16.46 -5.90
CA LEU A 174 -4.80 -15.31 -5.05
C LEU A 174 -3.82 -15.69 -3.94
N GLU A 175 -4.04 -16.82 -3.28
CA GLU A 175 -3.16 -17.32 -2.23
C GLU A 175 -1.75 -17.61 -2.74
N LYS A 176 -1.65 -18.31 -3.87
CA LYS A 176 -0.36 -18.59 -4.52
C LYS A 176 0.36 -17.30 -4.88
N TYR A 177 -0.30 -16.37 -5.57
CA TYR A 177 0.30 -15.11 -5.98
C TYR A 177 0.73 -14.27 -4.78
N THR A 178 -0.05 -14.27 -3.70
CA THR A 178 0.29 -13.59 -2.45
C THR A 178 1.60 -14.13 -1.86
N ARG A 179 1.77 -15.45 -1.82
CA ARG A 179 3.01 -16.08 -1.31
C ARG A 179 4.20 -15.81 -2.22
N ASP A 180 4.03 -15.93 -3.53
CA ASP A 180 5.10 -15.72 -4.51
C ASP A 180 5.60 -14.26 -4.47
N LEU A 181 4.68 -13.29 -4.44
CA LEU A 181 5.01 -11.86 -4.33
C LEU A 181 5.70 -11.54 -3.01
N TYR A 182 5.23 -12.11 -1.90
CA TYR A 182 5.85 -11.91 -0.58
C TYR A 182 7.26 -12.49 -0.52
N GLN A 183 7.46 -13.69 -1.07
CA GLN A 183 8.78 -14.31 -1.16
C GLN A 183 9.77 -13.43 -1.94
N ARG A 184 9.39 -13.01 -3.16
CA ARG A 184 10.22 -12.14 -4.00
C ARG A 184 10.47 -10.78 -3.32
N GLY A 185 9.44 -10.19 -2.70
CA GLY A 185 9.55 -8.93 -1.96
C GLY A 185 10.51 -9.05 -0.76
N THR A 186 10.48 -10.20 -0.05
CA THR A 186 11.40 -10.48 1.05
C THR A 186 12.85 -10.59 0.56
N GLU A 187 13.09 -11.25 -0.57
CA GLU A 187 14.42 -11.37 -1.17
C GLU A 187 14.98 -10.01 -1.60
N ILE A 188 14.15 -9.19 -2.25
CA ILE A 188 14.53 -7.83 -2.65
C ILE A 188 14.82 -6.96 -1.42
N ALA A 189 13.94 -6.99 -0.41
CA ALA A 189 14.16 -6.24 0.84
C ALA A 189 15.46 -6.64 1.52
N ALA A 190 15.75 -7.95 1.61
CA ALA A 190 16.96 -8.47 2.22
C ALA A 190 18.23 -7.97 1.50
N SER A 191 18.21 -7.86 0.17
CA SER A 191 19.33 -7.32 -0.61
C SER A 191 19.61 -5.84 -0.32
N SER A 192 18.63 -5.13 0.24
CA SER A 192 18.71 -3.73 0.66
C SER A 192 18.91 -3.57 2.19
N GLY A 193 19.21 -4.66 2.90
CA GLY A 193 19.38 -4.64 4.37
C GLY A 193 18.05 -4.41 5.13
N LEU A 194 16.92 -4.76 4.51
CA LEU A 194 15.60 -4.61 5.07
C LEU A 194 14.91 -5.96 5.28
N ILE A 195 13.96 -5.99 6.19
CA ILE A 195 13.04 -7.09 6.45
C ILE A 195 11.65 -6.64 6.00
N LEU A 196 11.02 -7.33 5.04
CA LEU A 196 9.62 -7.16 4.73
C LEU A 196 8.78 -7.88 5.79
N VAL A 197 8.13 -7.11 6.65
CA VAL A 197 7.39 -7.60 7.82
C VAL A 197 6.03 -8.15 7.45
N ASP A 198 5.25 -7.31 6.81
CA ASP A 198 3.91 -7.61 6.28
C ASP A 198 3.61 -6.72 5.07
N THR A 199 2.66 -7.14 4.28
CA THR A 199 2.18 -6.39 3.13
C THR A 199 0.76 -6.80 2.75
N LYS A 200 0.10 -5.93 1.99
CA LYS A 200 -1.24 -6.12 1.45
C LYS A 200 -1.17 -6.11 -0.07
N TYR A 201 -1.85 -7.06 -0.71
CA TYR A 201 -2.03 -7.11 -2.15
C TYR A 201 -3.51 -7.05 -2.52
N GLU A 202 -3.78 -6.42 -3.64
CA GLU A 202 -5.08 -6.43 -4.30
C GLU A 202 -4.97 -7.07 -5.67
N PHE A 203 -5.97 -7.87 -6.02
CA PHE A 203 -6.03 -8.56 -7.31
C PHE A 203 -7.33 -8.24 -8.03
N GLY A 204 -7.29 -8.37 -9.34
CA GLY A 204 -8.46 -8.19 -10.20
C GLY A 204 -8.41 -9.12 -11.41
N LYS A 205 -9.54 -9.22 -12.10
CA LYS A 205 -9.65 -9.91 -13.39
C LYS A 205 -9.64 -8.92 -14.53
N THR A 206 -8.83 -9.18 -15.54
CA THR A 206 -8.91 -8.48 -16.83
C THR A 206 -10.20 -8.87 -17.56
N LYS A 207 -10.53 -8.20 -18.66
CA LYS A 207 -11.69 -8.53 -19.50
C LYS A 207 -11.64 -9.98 -20.04
N GLU A 208 -10.44 -10.51 -20.23
CA GLU A 208 -10.20 -11.89 -20.67
C GLU A 208 -10.26 -12.91 -19.53
N GLY A 209 -10.54 -12.46 -18.30
CA GLY A 209 -10.63 -13.33 -17.13
C GLY A 209 -9.30 -13.65 -16.46
N LYS A 210 -8.18 -13.05 -16.91
CA LYS A 210 -6.86 -13.27 -16.30
C LYS A 210 -6.77 -12.56 -14.96
N ILE A 211 -6.34 -13.27 -13.92
CA ILE A 211 -6.06 -12.68 -12.60
C ILE A 211 -4.71 -11.96 -12.64
N VAL A 212 -4.71 -10.71 -12.20
CA VAL A 212 -3.54 -9.84 -12.17
C VAL A 212 -3.46 -9.09 -10.85
N LEU A 213 -2.24 -8.74 -10.44
CA LEU A 213 -2.02 -7.79 -9.36
C LEU A 213 -2.48 -6.39 -9.82
N ILE A 214 -3.24 -5.70 -8.97
CA ILE A 214 -3.73 -4.35 -9.22
C ILE A 214 -3.29 -3.40 -8.10
N ASP A 215 -3.59 -2.10 -8.25
CA ASP A 215 -3.31 -1.02 -7.31
C ASP A 215 -1.80 -0.83 -7.08
N GLU A 216 -1.29 -1.18 -5.94
CA GLU A 216 0.11 -0.97 -5.54
C GLU A 216 0.76 -2.24 -5.00
N ILE A 217 2.09 -2.22 -4.92
CA ILE A 217 2.88 -3.30 -4.35
C ILE A 217 4.07 -2.74 -3.58
N HIS A 218 4.29 -3.26 -2.37
CA HIS A 218 5.47 -3.03 -1.54
C HIS A 218 5.79 -1.56 -1.23
N THR A 219 4.79 -0.68 -1.31
CA THR A 219 4.95 0.72 -0.91
C THR A 219 4.91 0.88 0.61
N PRO A 220 5.40 1.99 1.15
CA PRO A 220 5.29 2.28 2.59
C PRO A 220 3.85 2.37 3.11
N ASP A 221 2.87 2.57 2.22
CA ASP A 221 1.44 2.64 2.58
C ASP A 221 0.80 1.25 2.68
N SER A 222 1.26 0.29 1.86
CA SER A 222 0.78 -1.09 1.84
C SER A 222 1.65 -2.07 2.63
N SER A 223 2.88 -1.71 2.98
CA SER A 223 3.89 -2.62 3.55
C SER A 223 4.58 -2.01 4.76
N ARG A 224 5.07 -2.89 5.63
CA ARG A 224 5.95 -2.53 6.74
C ARG A 224 7.31 -3.17 6.53
N TYR A 225 8.36 -2.39 6.80
CA TYR A 225 9.74 -2.86 6.78
C TYR A 225 10.42 -2.56 8.10
N PHE A 226 11.32 -3.47 8.52
CA PHE A 226 12.31 -3.20 9.55
C PHE A 226 13.70 -3.10 8.93
N TYR A 227 14.60 -2.36 9.56
CA TYR A 227 16.02 -2.50 9.28
C TYR A 227 16.51 -3.86 9.78
N ALA A 228 17.21 -4.62 8.93
CA ALA A 228 17.76 -5.93 9.31
C ALA A 228 18.87 -5.79 10.34
N ASP A 229 19.69 -4.72 10.19
CA ASP A 229 20.74 -4.41 11.15
C ASP A 229 20.16 -4.11 12.54
N GLY A 230 20.65 -4.83 13.54
CA GLY A 230 20.22 -4.74 14.93
C GLY A 230 18.80 -5.25 15.21
N TYR A 231 18.11 -5.89 14.25
CA TYR A 231 16.77 -6.45 14.49
C TYR A 231 16.76 -7.44 15.65
N GLN A 232 17.66 -8.43 15.63
CA GLN A 232 17.68 -9.48 16.65
C GLN A 232 18.07 -8.92 18.04
N GLU A 233 19.03 -8.00 18.10
CA GLU A 233 19.44 -7.36 19.35
C GLU A 233 18.27 -6.60 19.99
N ARG A 234 17.55 -5.78 19.20
CA ARG A 234 16.36 -5.08 19.69
C ARG A 234 15.26 -6.04 20.13
N GLN A 235 15.09 -7.15 19.41
CA GLN A 235 14.08 -8.16 19.75
C GLN A 235 14.42 -8.85 21.08
N ASP A 236 15.68 -9.18 21.31
CA ASP A 236 16.16 -9.84 22.54
C ASP A 236 16.09 -8.91 23.75
N THR A 237 16.40 -7.63 23.57
CA THR A 237 16.34 -6.59 24.64
C THR A 237 14.95 -6.03 24.87
N GLY A 238 13.98 -6.29 23.98
CA GLY A 238 12.64 -5.74 24.04
C GLY A 238 12.57 -4.26 23.63
N GLU A 239 13.58 -3.79 22.90
CA GLU A 239 13.58 -2.46 22.30
C GLU A 239 12.68 -2.40 21.08
N GLU A 240 12.21 -1.19 20.75
CA GLU A 240 11.42 -0.97 19.55
C GLU A 240 12.22 -1.21 18.28
N GLN A 241 11.60 -1.89 17.31
CA GLN A 241 12.22 -2.09 16.00
C GLN A 241 12.31 -0.76 15.22
N LYS A 242 13.47 -0.54 14.60
CA LYS A 242 13.61 0.54 13.61
C LYS A 242 12.82 0.16 12.37
N GLN A 243 11.83 0.97 12.02
CA GLN A 243 10.92 0.63 10.93
C GLN A 243 10.81 1.73 9.88
N LEU A 244 10.58 1.26 8.66
CA LEU A 244 10.28 2.06 7.48
C LEU A 244 8.83 1.76 7.04
N SER A 245 7.91 2.62 7.43
CA SER A 245 6.48 2.59 7.09
C SER A 245 5.85 3.89 7.55
N LYS A 246 4.58 4.10 7.27
CA LYS A 246 3.85 5.26 7.81
C LYS A 246 3.52 5.14 9.32
N GLU A 247 4.02 4.13 10.01
CA GLU A 247 3.77 3.93 11.45
C GLU A 247 4.29 5.08 12.30
N PHE A 248 5.39 5.74 11.88
CA PHE A 248 5.89 6.92 12.58
C PHE A 248 4.88 8.09 12.59
N VAL A 249 4.07 8.23 11.52
CA VAL A 249 2.97 9.20 11.50
C VAL A 249 1.86 8.78 12.45
N ARG A 250 1.50 7.48 12.47
CA ARG A 250 0.47 6.96 13.38
C ARG A 250 0.86 7.17 14.85
N ARG A 251 2.12 6.91 15.21
CA ARG A 251 2.64 7.16 16.56
C ARG A 251 2.51 8.62 16.94
N TRP A 252 2.99 9.51 16.08
CA TRP A 252 2.87 10.94 16.33
C TRP A 252 1.41 11.37 16.53
N LEU A 253 0.49 10.84 15.71
CA LEU A 253 -0.94 11.12 15.88
C LEU A 253 -1.46 10.63 17.24
N ILE A 254 -1.08 9.41 17.65
CA ILE A 254 -1.46 8.83 18.95
C ILE A 254 -0.92 9.67 20.11
N GLU A 255 0.35 10.05 20.06
CA GLU A 255 1.01 10.89 21.07
C GLU A 255 0.36 12.28 21.18
N ASN A 256 -0.23 12.77 20.10
CA ASN A 256 -0.99 14.01 20.05
C ASN A 256 -2.52 13.80 20.22
N GLY A 257 -2.94 12.65 20.73
CA GLY A 257 -4.33 12.39 21.14
C GLY A 257 -5.29 12.00 20.01
N PHE A 258 -4.79 11.62 18.81
CA PHE A 258 -5.61 11.24 17.67
C PHE A 258 -5.43 9.78 17.27
N GLN A 259 -6.54 9.05 17.22
CA GLN A 259 -6.62 7.65 16.78
C GLN A 259 -7.79 7.39 15.80
N GLY A 260 -8.35 8.45 15.21
CA GLY A 260 -9.50 8.35 14.31
C GLY A 260 -10.83 8.07 15.00
N LYS A 261 -10.92 8.20 16.34
CA LYS A 261 -12.15 7.97 17.09
C LYS A 261 -13.07 9.19 17.04
N GLU A 262 -14.38 8.95 17.16
CA GLU A 262 -15.38 10.01 17.18
C GLU A 262 -15.07 11.06 18.27
N GLY A 263 -15.20 12.34 17.92
CA GLY A 263 -14.93 13.47 18.82
C GLY A 263 -13.46 13.88 18.92
N GLN A 264 -12.51 13.13 18.36
CA GLN A 264 -11.11 13.51 18.34
C GLN A 264 -10.84 14.53 17.23
N GLN A 265 -9.95 15.49 17.50
CA GLN A 265 -9.48 16.46 16.53
C GLN A 265 -8.12 16.08 15.98
N ILE A 266 -7.93 16.24 14.67
CA ILE A 266 -6.63 16.02 14.04
C ILE A 266 -5.67 17.09 14.56
N PRO A 267 -4.49 16.71 15.10
CA PRO A 267 -3.52 17.67 15.59
C PRO A 267 -2.98 18.56 14.46
N ASN A 268 -2.58 19.77 14.80
CA ASN A 268 -2.01 20.69 13.82
C ASN A 268 -0.66 20.15 13.30
N MET A 269 -0.61 19.82 12.02
CA MET A 269 0.62 19.44 11.34
C MET A 269 1.38 20.69 10.94
N THR A 270 2.45 21.02 11.67
CA THR A 270 3.30 22.19 11.35
C THR A 270 4.06 21.92 10.04
N ASP A 271 4.58 22.98 9.41
CA ASP A 271 5.33 22.83 8.16
C ASP A 271 6.64 22.07 8.39
N GLU A 272 7.30 22.28 9.53
CA GLU A 272 8.48 21.52 9.94
C GLU A 272 8.19 20.01 10.08
N TYR A 273 7.03 19.67 10.64
CA TYR A 273 6.61 18.27 10.74
C TYR A 273 6.33 17.66 9.37
N ILE A 274 5.66 18.39 8.48
CA ILE A 274 5.37 17.96 7.11
C ILE A 274 6.67 17.71 6.34
N ASP A 275 7.65 18.62 6.46
CA ASP A 275 8.96 18.47 5.83
C ASP A 275 9.70 17.25 6.38
N ALA A 276 9.67 17.02 7.69
CA ALA A 276 10.25 15.83 8.31
C ALA A 276 9.57 14.52 7.82
N VAL A 277 8.24 14.53 7.65
CA VAL A 277 7.51 13.41 7.07
C VAL A 277 7.91 13.18 5.61
N SER A 278 8.02 14.24 4.81
CA SER A 278 8.47 14.16 3.41
C SER A 278 9.87 13.54 3.29
N GLU A 279 10.84 14.03 4.09
CA GLU A 279 12.20 13.46 4.11
C GLU A 279 12.20 12.00 4.54
N ARG A 280 11.31 11.61 5.45
CA ARG A 280 11.16 10.19 5.86
C ARG A 280 10.64 9.31 4.72
N TYR A 281 9.70 9.81 3.90
CA TYR A 281 9.25 9.11 2.70
C TYR A 281 10.36 9.00 1.63
N ILE A 282 11.21 10.02 1.50
CA ILE A 282 12.39 9.97 0.61
C ILE A 282 13.39 8.93 1.12
N GLU A 283 13.71 8.93 2.41
CA GLU A 283 14.54 7.90 3.05
C GLU A 283 14.00 6.49 2.79
N LEU A 284 12.67 6.31 2.93
CA LEU A 284 11.97 5.07 2.62
C LEU A 284 12.21 4.65 1.16
N TYR A 285 12.01 5.57 0.21
CA TYR A 285 12.26 5.30 -1.19
C TYR A 285 13.70 4.84 -1.44
N GLU A 286 14.66 5.62 -0.97
CA GLU A 286 16.09 5.36 -1.21
C GLU A 286 16.55 4.02 -0.63
N ASN A 287 16.02 3.63 0.53
CA ASN A 287 16.34 2.34 1.14
C ASN A 287 15.64 1.17 0.43
N ILE A 288 14.35 1.31 0.09
CA ILE A 288 13.57 0.23 -0.54
C ILE A 288 14.01 0.00 -2.00
N VAL A 289 14.24 1.09 -2.74
CA VAL A 289 14.57 1.05 -4.17
C VAL A 289 16.07 0.87 -4.41
N GLY A 290 16.90 1.29 -3.44
CA GLY A 290 18.37 1.27 -3.55
C GLY A 290 18.94 2.37 -4.46
N GLU A 291 18.15 3.40 -4.79
CA GLU A 291 18.53 4.48 -5.70
C GLU A 291 18.17 5.83 -5.08
N LYS A 292 18.91 6.89 -5.43
CA LYS A 292 18.58 8.25 -5.00
C LYS A 292 17.25 8.71 -5.58
N PHE A 293 16.41 9.32 -4.75
CA PHE A 293 15.13 9.86 -5.20
C PHE A 293 15.32 11.11 -6.04
N ILE A 294 14.85 11.08 -7.29
CA ILE A 294 14.86 12.21 -8.19
C ILE A 294 13.52 12.93 -8.11
N LYS A 295 13.54 14.11 -7.48
CA LYS A 295 12.35 14.96 -7.30
C LYS A 295 11.90 15.52 -8.65
N ALA A 296 10.70 15.15 -9.13
CA ALA A 296 10.09 15.85 -10.24
C ALA A 296 9.59 17.23 -9.78
N ASP A 297 9.50 18.17 -10.73
CA ASP A 297 9.07 19.54 -10.45
C ASP A 297 7.66 19.57 -9.81
N ILE A 298 7.54 20.32 -8.74
CA ILE A 298 6.29 20.54 -8.00
C ILE A 298 5.76 21.98 -8.11
N SER A 299 6.34 22.84 -8.94
CA SER A 299 5.87 24.22 -9.13
C SER A 299 4.47 24.26 -9.76
N ASN A 300 4.24 23.41 -10.77
CA ASN A 300 2.98 23.29 -11.52
C ASN A 300 2.58 21.81 -11.69
N ILE A 301 2.34 21.12 -10.57
CA ILE A 301 2.11 19.67 -10.56
C ILE A 301 0.94 19.26 -11.47
N ASN A 302 -0.20 19.97 -11.40
CA ASN A 302 -1.38 19.65 -12.20
C ASN A 302 -1.10 19.76 -13.70
N GLU A 303 -0.48 20.86 -14.14
CA GLU A 303 -0.14 21.04 -15.56
C GLU A 303 0.84 19.99 -16.07
N ARG A 304 1.84 19.63 -15.25
CA ARG A 304 2.81 18.59 -15.57
C ARG A 304 2.11 17.25 -15.77
N ILE A 305 1.25 16.84 -14.83
CA ILE A 305 0.52 15.59 -14.90
C ILE A 305 -0.41 15.56 -16.10
N GLU A 306 -1.23 16.60 -16.28
CA GLU A 306 -2.18 16.69 -17.39
C GLU A 306 -1.48 16.59 -18.74
N LYS A 307 -0.41 17.38 -18.95
CA LYS A 307 0.40 17.34 -20.18
C LYS A 307 0.96 15.94 -20.45
N ASN A 308 1.52 15.28 -19.45
CA ASN A 308 2.16 13.98 -19.60
C ASN A 308 1.13 12.87 -19.87
N VAL A 309 -0.03 12.91 -19.21
CA VAL A 309 -1.13 11.96 -19.46
C VAL A 309 -1.73 12.18 -20.86
N LEU A 310 -2.01 13.41 -21.25
CA LEU A 310 -2.51 13.72 -22.61
C LEU A 310 -1.53 13.27 -23.69
N ALA A 311 -0.23 13.49 -23.49
CA ALA A 311 0.79 13.03 -24.43
C ALA A 311 0.85 11.50 -24.56
N PHE A 312 0.52 10.77 -23.51
CA PHE A 312 0.39 9.32 -23.55
C PHE A 312 -0.90 8.89 -24.25
N LEU A 313 -2.06 9.44 -23.84
CA LEU A 313 -3.37 9.02 -24.38
C LEU A 313 -3.51 9.33 -25.89
N ASN A 314 -2.89 10.38 -26.39
CA ASN A 314 -2.91 10.74 -27.82
C ASN A 314 -2.06 9.80 -28.70
N LYS A 315 -1.28 8.88 -28.12
CA LYS A 315 -0.47 7.90 -28.86
C LYS A 315 -1.11 6.50 -28.88
N GLN A 316 -2.20 6.31 -28.13
CA GLN A 316 -2.98 5.05 -28.10
C GLN A 316 -4.05 5.05 -29.17
#